data_7cd2a68cf04135caf643cb83cf2f23aa
#
_entry.id   7cd2a68cf04135caf643cb83cf2f23aa
#
_cell.length_a   1.000
_cell.length_b   1.000
_cell.length_c   1.000
_cell.angle_alpha   90.00
_cell.angle_beta   90.00
_cell.angle_gamma   90.00
#
_symmetry.space_group_name_H-M   'P 1'
#
loop_
_entity.id
_entity.type
_entity.pdbx_description
1 polymer ?
#
loop_
_entity_poly.entity_id
_entity_poly.type
_entity_poly.pdbx_seq_one_letter_code
_entity_poly.pdbx_strand_id
1 'polypeptide(L)'
;MSVRADQRSESSLLSEYYRKYGASGYVLTIDFSKYFDNIEHESLFQMLSEQIKDKTLLALTKYYVQEFGPVGLGLGSQVSQILAVFFPNKIDHFIKEKLRMRFYGRYMDDSYILCNSKEELQNALKEISKLCEKYKIRLNPKKTRITPIKHGVDFLHCRYKFGRTGKIIKSGGRESVKRERRKLKKFRKKLDEGELDRKQIAELYSSWRGFMQYFDSKTLLKKTDKLYNKLFIEE
;
A
#
# COMPACT_ATOMS: atom_id res chain seq x y z
N MET A 1 -8.14 22.35 4.37
CA MET A 1 -8.61 21.65 3.17
C MET A 1 -7.90 20.30 3.11
N SER A 2 -8.61 19.22 3.36
CA SER A 2 -8.06 17.86 3.24
C SER A 2 -7.65 17.65 1.79
N VAL A 3 -6.37 17.35 1.53
CA VAL A 3 -5.99 16.70 0.28
C VAL A 3 -6.67 15.34 0.32
N ARG A 4 -7.90 15.28 -0.19
CA ARG A 4 -8.48 13.99 -0.55
C ARG A 4 -7.44 13.33 -1.44
N ALA A 5 -6.86 12.22 -0.98
CA ALA A 5 -6.22 11.29 -1.88
C ALA A 5 -7.16 11.22 -3.08
N ASP A 6 -6.65 11.59 -4.25
CA ASP A 6 -7.47 11.74 -5.45
C ASP A 6 -8.31 10.47 -5.54
N GLN A 7 -9.65 10.57 -5.46
CA GLN A 7 -10.57 9.41 -5.42
C GLN A 7 -10.55 8.60 -6.72
N ARG A 8 -9.63 8.97 -7.62
CA ARG A 8 -9.31 8.16 -8.79
C ARG A 8 -8.68 6.87 -8.31
N SER A 9 -9.29 5.75 -8.65
CA SER A 9 -8.67 4.45 -8.39
C SER A 9 -7.26 4.43 -8.98
N GLU A 10 -6.33 3.72 -8.35
CA GLU A 10 -4.94 3.56 -8.83
C GLU A 10 -4.92 3.13 -10.31
N SER A 11 -5.90 2.31 -10.71
CA SER A 11 -6.10 1.91 -12.10
C SER A 11 -6.39 3.09 -13.03
N SER A 12 -7.07 4.13 -12.53
CA SER A 12 -7.39 5.34 -13.30
C SER A 12 -6.14 6.19 -13.54
N LEU A 13 -5.33 6.43 -12.50
CA LEU A 13 -4.06 7.17 -12.64
C LEU A 13 -3.07 6.45 -13.57
N LEU A 14 -2.96 5.12 -13.43
CA LEU A 14 -2.12 4.30 -14.31
C LEU A 14 -2.64 4.31 -15.75
N SER A 15 -3.96 4.25 -15.98
CA SER A 15 -4.55 4.33 -17.30
C SER A 15 -4.33 5.69 -17.94
N GLU A 16 -4.40 6.76 -17.16
CA GLU A 16 -4.13 8.13 -17.62
C GLU A 16 -2.65 8.29 -18.00
N TYR A 17 -1.75 7.76 -17.17
CA TYR A 17 -0.31 7.73 -17.48
C TYR A 17 -0.06 6.98 -18.79
N TYR A 18 -0.64 5.78 -18.94
CA TYR A 18 -0.47 4.97 -20.14
C TYR A 18 -0.97 5.68 -21.41
N ARG A 19 -2.13 6.35 -21.35
CA ARG A 19 -2.65 7.12 -22.48
C ARG A 19 -1.69 8.22 -22.93
N LYS A 20 -0.94 8.81 -21.98
CA LYS A 20 -0.04 9.92 -22.28
C LYS A 20 1.35 9.45 -22.73
N TYR A 21 1.88 8.40 -22.10
CA TYR A 21 3.30 8.00 -22.25
C TYR A 21 3.48 6.52 -22.65
N GLY A 22 2.41 5.77 -22.82
CA GLY A 22 2.48 4.34 -23.08
C GLY A 22 3.05 3.57 -21.89
N ALA A 23 3.76 2.46 -22.18
CA ALA A 23 4.43 1.64 -21.16
C ALA A 23 5.89 2.09 -20.92
N SER A 24 6.26 3.29 -21.38
CA SER A 24 7.61 3.86 -21.18
C SER A 24 7.70 4.64 -19.87
N GLY A 25 8.94 4.87 -19.40
CA GLY A 25 9.20 5.67 -18.20
C GLY A 25 9.52 4.85 -16.96
N TYR A 26 9.38 5.49 -15.81
CA TYR A 26 9.87 5.00 -14.53
C TYR A 26 8.83 5.23 -13.42
N VAL A 27 8.92 4.41 -12.40
CA VAL A 27 8.19 4.58 -11.15
C VAL A 27 9.19 4.77 -10.00
N LEU A 28 9.00 5.82 -9.22
CA LEU A 28 9.61 5.99 -7.92
C LEU A 28 8.62 5.45 -6.89
N THR A 29 8.98 4.37 -6.21
CA THR A 29 8.27 3.87 -5.02
C THR A 29 8.89 4.50 -3.79
N ILE A 30 8.08 4.99 -2.87
CA ILE A 30 8.50 5.58 -1.61
C ILE A 30 7.80 4.82 -0.48
N ASP A 31 8.59 4.34 0.49
CA ASP A 31 8.10 3.61 1.66
C ASP A 31 8.75 4.24 2.91
N PHE A 32 7.97 4.44 3.96
CA PHE A 32 8.47 4.96 5.22
C PHE A 32 8.87 3.81 6.15
N SER A 33 10.03 3.95 6.78
CA SER A 33 10.57 2.91 7.66
C SER A 33 9.81 2.85 8.97
N LYS A 34 9.22 1.68 9.33
CA LYS A 34 8.47 1.46 10.58
C LYS A 34 7.56 2.66 10.88
N TYR A 35 6.68 2.95 9.93
CA TYR A 35 5.99 4.23 9.85
C TYR A 35 5.32 4.63 11.16
N PHE A 36 4.43 3.81 11.70
CA PHE A 36 3.72 4.09 12.95
C PHE A 36 4.67 4.23 14.15
N ASP A 37 5.70 3.42 14.22
CA ASP A 37 6.66 3.42 15.35
C ASP A 37 7.58 4.66 15.34
N ASN A 38 7.75 5.32 14.18
CA ASN A 38 8.70 6.42 13.99
C ASN A 38 8.04 7.79 13.80
N ILE A 39 6.73 7.93 14.05
CA ILE A 39 6.08 9.24 13.99
C ILE A 39 6.51 10.08 15.19
N GLU A 40 7.25 11.13 14.93
CA GLU A 40 7.71 12.08 15.93
C GLU A 40 6.57 12.99 16.38
N HIS A 41 6.25 12.94 17.68
CA HIS A 41 5.11 13.67 18.24
C HIS A 41 5.28 15.19 18.11
N GLU A 42 6.47 15.72 18.32
CA GLU A 42 6.74 17.15 18.19
C GLU A 42 6.45 17.65 16.77
N SER A 43 6.98 16.97 15.75
CA SER A 43 6.71 17.28 14.34
C SER A 43 5.23 17.14 14.00
N LEU A 44 4.56 16.12 14.51
CA LEU A 44 3.13 15.90 14.33
C LEU A 44 2.31 17.05 14.91
N PHE A 45 2.60 17.46 16.17
CA PHE A 45 1.87 18.55 16.84
C PHE A 45 2.14 19.92 16.23
N GLN A 46 3.36 20.18 15.78
CA GLN A 46 3.66 21.37 15.02
C GLN A 46 2.75 21.46 13.78
N MET A 47 2.65 20.37 13.01
CA MET A 47 1.80 20.34 11.81
C MET A 47 0.30 20.45 12.14
N LEU A 48 -0.15 19.81 13.21
CA LEU A 48 -1.55 19.87 13.65
C LEU A 48 -1.94 21.29 14.08
N SER A 49 -1.07 21.99 14.81
CA SER A 49 -1.33 23.37 15.30
C SER A 49 -1.48 24.39 14.17
N GLU A 50 -0.90 24.12 13.00
CA GLU A 50 -1.11 24.95 11.81
C GLU A 50 -2.53 24.83 11.25
N GLN A 51 -3.17 23.66 11.43
CA GLN A 51 -4.48 23.35 10.85
C GLN A 51 -5.63 23.46 11.86
N ILE A 52 -5.40 23.06 13.11
CA ILE A 52 -6.40 23.03 14.17
C ILE A 52 -6.20 24.27 15.04
N LYS A 53 -7.22 25.13 15.12
CA LYS A 53 -7.18 26.35 15.96
C LYS A 53 -7.75 26.14 17.35
N ASP A 54 -8.51 25.07 17.53
CA ASP A 54 -9.08 24.70 18.83
C ASP A 54 -7.98 24.13 19.74
N LYS A 55 -7.63 24.90 20.76
CA LYS A 55 -6.60 24.54 21.75
C LYS A 55 -6.98 23.34 22.60
N THR A 56 -8.28 23.18 22.90
CA THR A 56 -8.80 22.07 23.71
C THR A 56 -8.64 20.75 22.94
N LEU A 57 -9.03 20.76 21.66
CA LEU A 57 -8.85 19.60 20.79
C LEU A 57 -7.37 19.22 20.62
N LEU A 58 -6.49 20.21 20.44
CA LEU A 58 -5.06 19.98 20.36
C LEU A 58 -4.49 19.39 21.66
N ALA A 59 -4.89 19.91 22.81
CA ALA A 59 -4.47 19.40 24.12
C ALA A 59 -4.94 17.96 24.33
N LEU A 60 -6.20 17.65 24.02
CA LEU A 60 -6.76 16.31 24.11
C LEU A 60 -6.02 15.33 23.16
N THR A 61 -5.77 15.74 21.92
CA THR A 61 -5.03 14.94 20.96
C THR A 61 -3.60 14.66 21.45
N LYS A 62 -2.95 15.68 22.03
CA LYS A 62 -1.61 15.54 22.59
C LYS A 62 -1.60 14.55 23.77
N TYR A 63 -2.51 14.69 24.70
CA TYR A 63 -2.66 13.78 25.84
C TYR A 63 -2.82 12.33 25.35
N TYR A 64 -3.73 12.12 24.42
CA TYR A 64 -3.98 10.78 23.85
C TYR A 64 -2.75 10.19 23.16
N VAL A 65 -2.00 10.98 22.39
CA VAL A 65 -0.82 10.48 21.65
C VAL A 65 0.33 10.19 22.60
N GLN A 66 0.50 10.97 23.67
CA GLN A 66 1.56 10.77 24.66
C GLN A 66 1.45 9.45 25.44
N GLU A 67 0.25 8.86 25.53
CA GLU A 67 0.05 7.53 26.13
C GLU A 67 0.81 6.41 25.39
N PHE A 68 1.19 6.62 24.13
CA PHE A 68 1.97 5.66 23.34
C PHE A 68 3.49 5.81 23.52
N GLY A 69 3.95 6.68 24.43
CA GLY A 69 5.37 6.96 24.66
C GLY A 69 5.85 8.24 23.98
N PRO A 70 7.15 8.46 23.86
CA PRO A 70 7.72 9.71 23.32
C PRO A 70 7.67 9.78 21.78
N VAL A 71 7.52 8.65 21.10
CA VAL A 71 7.53 8.52 19.64
C VAL A 71 6.58 7.40 19.24
N GLY A 72 5.95 7.54 18.09
CA GLY A 72 5.09 6.53 17.50
C GLY A 72 3.61 6.70 17.83
N LEU A 73 2.80 5.96 17.12
CA LEU A 73 1.34 5.92 17.30
C LEU A 73 0.89 4.48 17.55
N GLY A 74 -0.03 4.29 18.47
CA GLY A 74 -0.57 2.98 18.79
C GLY A 74 -1.34 2.36 17.62
N LEU A 75 -1.03 1.11 17.30
CA LEU A 75 -1.75 0.36 16.28
C LEU A 75 -3.16 -0.01 16.76
N GLY A 76 -4.13 0.00 15.83
CA GLY A 76 -5.52 -0.39 16.12
C GLY A 76 -6.45 0.76 16.54
N SER A 77 -5.93 1.94 16.85
CA SER A 77 -6.74 3.12 17.15
C SER A 77 -7.13 3.89 15.89
N GLN A 78 -8.38 4.33 15.79
CA GLN A 78 -8.84 5.19 14.71
C GLN A 78 -8.15 6.57 14.74
N VAL A 79 -7.92 7.14 15.92
CA VAL A 79 -7.20 8.42 16.07
C VAL A 79 -5.79 8.28 15.51
N SER A 80 -5.07 7.23 15.89
CA SER A 80 -3.73 6.95 15.35
C SER A 80 -3.73 6.80 13.82
N GLN A 81 -4.74 6.15 13.25
CA GLN A 81 -4.86 6.01 11.79
C GLN A 81 -5.08 7.37 11.11
N ILE A 82 -5.95 8.22 11.66
CA ILE A 82 -6.19 9.57 11.12
C ILE A 82 -4.91 10.41 11.18
N LEU A 83 -4.21 10.38 12.31
CA LEU A 83 -2.95 11.11 12.48
C LEU A 83 -1.84 10.58 11.55
N ALA A 84 -1.77 9.27 11.36
CA ALA A 84 -0.84 8.66 10.42
C ALA A 84 -1.17 9.02 8.95
N VAL A 85 -2.44 9.12 8.56
CA VAL A 85 -2.81 9.63 7.22
C VAL A 85 -2.43 11.10 7.07
N PHE A 86 -2.60 11.89 8.13
CA PHE A 86 -2.32 13.34 8.13
C PHE A 86 -0.81 13.64 8.08
N PHE A 87 0.03 12.91 8.81
CA PHE A 87 1.43 13.26 9.05
C PHE A 87 2.27 13.50 7.77
N PRO A 88 2.13 12.72 6.66
CA PRO A 88 2.85 13.00 5.42
C PRO A 88 2.21 14.07 4.52
N ASN A 89 1.15 14.76 4.98
CA ASN A 89 0.39 15.71 4.18
C ASN A 89 1.26 16.83 3.55
N LYS A 90 2.26 17.33 4.30
CA LYS A 90 3.20 18.33 3.77
C LYS A 90 4.05 17.79 2.61
N ILE A 91 4.36 16.48 2.63
CA ILE A 91 5.07 15.79 1.54
C ILE A 91 4.14 15.64 0.34
N ASP A 92 2.87 15.30 0.55
CA ASP A 92 1.88 15.20 -0.52
C ASP A 92 1.70 16.52 -1.28
N HIS A 93 1.52 17.60 -0.53
CA HIS A 93 1.42 18.96 -1.09
C HIS A 93 2.68 19.35 -1.86
N PHE A 94 3.86 19.07 -1.29
CA PHE A 94 5.13 19.36 -1.95
C PHE A 94 5.27 18.62 -3.27
N ILE A 95 4.95 17.32 -3.29
CA ILE A 95 5.02 16.50 -4.50
C ILE A 95 4.05 17.02 -5.57
N LYS A 96 2.81 17.34 -5.18
CA LYS A 96 1.77 17.77 -6.13
C LYS A 96 1.92 19.22 -6.58
N GLU A 97 2.20 20.13 -5.67
CA GLU A 97 2.14 21.58 -5.93
C GLU A 97 3.50 22.18 -6.30
N LYS A 98 4.57 21.75 -5.62
CA LYS A 98 5.92 22.28 -5.87
C LYS A 98 6.65 21.49 -6.96
N LEU A 99 6.71 20.15 -6.82
CA LEU A 99 7.33 19.30 -7.82
C LEU A 99 6.41 19.04 -9.03
N ARG A 100 5.13 19.38 -8.93
CA ARG A 100 4.10 19.23 -9.97
C ARG A 100 4.04 17.80 -10.55
N MET A 101 4.27 16.80 -9.69
CA MET A 101 4.21 15.38 -10.08
C MET A 101 2.75 14.94 -10.19
N ARG A 102 2.23 14.96 -11.43
CA ARG A 102 0.81 14.69 -11.72
C ARG A 102 0.38 13.27 -11.34
N PHE A 103 1.23 12.29 -11.60
CA PHE A 103 0.92 10.87 -11.42
C PHE A 103 1.48 10.35 -10.09
N TYR A 104 0.97 10.88 -9.01
CA TYR A 104 1.31 10.54 -7.65
C TYR A 104 0.12 9.89 -6.95
N GLY A 105 0.37 8.78 -6.26
CA GLY A 105 -0.59 8.11 -5.38
C GLY A 105 0.05 7.71 -4.06
N ARG A 106 -0.69 7.83 -2.96
CA ARG A 106 -0.28 7.38 -1.62
C ARG A 106 -1.45 6.77 -0.86
N TYR A 107 -1.13 5.71 -0.16
CA TYR A 107 -1.98 5.12 0.86
C TYR A 107 -1.13 4.82 2.09
N MET A 108 -1.40 5.53 3.19
CA MET A 108 -0.59 5.47 4.41
C MET A 108 0.89 5.76 4.13
N ASP A 109 1.76 4.77 4.36
CA ASP A 109 3.21 4.80 4.15
C ASP A 109 3.65 4.37 2.75
N ASP A 110 2.78 3.72 1.98
CA ASP A 110 3.07 3.24 0.62
C ASP A 110 2.70 4.29 -0.42
N SER A 111 3.65 4.72 -1.23
CA SER A 111 3.41 5.72 -2.27
C SER A 111 4.24 5.51 -3.52
N TYR A 112 3.75 6.05 -4.63
CA TYR A 112 4.44 6.00 -5.91
C TYR A 112 4.30 7.29 -6.71
N ILE A 113 5.31 7.57 -7.53
CA ILE A 113 5.30 8.65 -8.53
C ILE A 113 5.68 8.05 -9.88
N LEU A 114 4.88 8.32 -10.92
CA LEU A 114 5.19 7.91 -12.28
C LEU A 114 5.69 9.11 -13.08
N CYS A 115 6.78 8.93 -13.81
CA CYS A 115 7.33 9.92 -14.71
C CYS A 115 8.02 9.24 -15.90
N ASN A 116 8.05 9.91 -17.06
CA ASN A 116 8.77 9.40 -18.22
C ASN A 116 10.30 9.67 -18.15
N SER A 117 10.74 10.59 -17.28
CA SER A 117 12.14 10.89 -17.03
C SER A 117 12.64 10.29 -15.73
N LYS A 118 13.72 9.53 -15.79
CA LYS A 118 14.41 8.99 -14.61
C LYS A 118 15.09 10.10 -13.81
N GLU A 119 15.64 11.07 -14.50
CA GLU A 119 16.36 12.21 -13.92
C GLU A 119 15.42 13.08 -13.09
N GLU A 120 14.21 13.38 -13.62
CA GLU A 120 13.18 14.11 -12.86
C GLU A 120 12.81 13.37 -11.57
N LEU A 121 12.68 12.04 -11.61
CA LEU A 121 12.40 11.25 -10.40
C LEU A 121 13.57 11.22 -9.42
N GLN A 122 14.82 11.25 -9.90
CA GLN A 122 16.00 11.35 -9.04
C GLN A 122 16.04 12.70 -8.31
N ASN A 123 15.78 13.79 -9.04
CA ASN A 123 15.69 15.12 -8.47
C ASN A 123 14.53 15.22 -7.47
N ALA A 124 13.36 14.68 -7.83
CA ALA A 124 12.20 14.62 -6.93
C ALA A 124 12.52 13.85 -5.65
N LEU A 125 13.16 12.68 -5.75
CA LEU A 125 13.55 11.89 -4.58
C LEU A 125 14.50 12.67 -3.65
N LYS A 126 15.49 13.37 -4.23
CA LYS A 126 16.43 14.20 -3.46
C LYS A 126 15.70 15.29 -2.66
N GLU A 127 14.78 16.01 -3.30
CA GLU A 127 14.01 17.06 -2.63
C GLU A 127 13.01 16.51 -1.60
N ILE A 128 12.35 15.40 -1.91
CA ILE A 128 11.47 14.69 -0.98
C ILE A 128 12.26 14.22 0.25
N SER A 129 13.47 13.69 0.06
CA SER A 129 14.33 13.23 1.16
C SER A 129 14.67 14.37 2.12
N LYS A 130 15.04 15.55 1.61
CA LYS A 130 15.29 16.74 2.45
C LYS A 130 14.07 17.14 3.25
N LEU A 131 12.88 17.07 2.64
CA LEU A 131 11.64 17.42 3.32
C LEU A 131 11.27 16.36 4.38
N CYS A 132 11.51 15.08 4.09
CA CYS A 132 11.34 13.99 5.06
C CYS A 132 12.27 14.19 6.28
N GLU A 133 13.53 14.55 6.06
CA GLU A 133 14.49 14.86 7.14
C GLU A 133 13.98 16.01 8.00
N LYS A 134 13.48 17.09 7.39
CA LYS A 134 12.91 18.24 8.10
C LYS A 134 11.78 17.85 9.06
N TYR A 135 10.91 16.92 8.65
CA TYR A 135 9.77 16.44 9.45
C TYR A 135 10.09 15.16 10.22
N LYS A 136 11.37 14.75 10.24
CA LYS A 136 11.85 13.53 10.92
C LYS A 136 11.14 12.24 10.43
N ILE A 137 10.69 12.23 9.17
CA ILE A 137 10.11 11.06 8.52
C ILE A 137 11.24 10.22 7.91
N ARG A 138 11.35 8.97 8.31
CA ARG A 138 12.44 8.08 7.86
C ARG A 138 12.04 7.31 6.61
N LEU A 139 12.73 7.56 5.50
CA LEU A 139 12.58 6.75 4.29
C LEU A 139 13.19 5.35 4.49
N ASN A 140 12.57 4.34 3.91
CA ASN A 140 13.12 3.00 3.87
C ASN A 140 14.04 2.84 2.65
N PRO A 141 15.39 2.79 2.83
CA PRO A 141 16.33 2.78 1.70
C PRO A 141 16.27 1.49 0.87
N LYS A 142 15.76 0.39 1.43
CA LYS A 142 15.63 -0.89 0.73
C LYS A 142 14.40 -0.93 -0.19
N LYS A 143 13.36 -0.19 0.13
CA LYS A 143 12.09 -0.18 -0.60
C LYS A 143 11.91 1.08 -1.44
N THR A 144 12.49 2.22 -1.03
CA THR A 144 12.47 3.47 -1.81
C THR A 144 13.42 3.32 -2.98
N ARG A 145 12.85 3.26 -4.20
CA ARG A 145 13.64 2.98 -5.41
C ARG A 145 12.96 3.46 -6.68
N ILE A 146 13.77 3.74 -7.70
CA ILE A 146 13.29 4.05 -9.04
C ILE A 146 13.48 2.81 -9.91
N THR A 147 12.40 2.36 -10.53
CA THR A 147 12.41 1.18 -11.41
C THR A 147 11.71 1.50 -12.74
N PRO A 148 12.11 0.86 -13.86
CA PRO A 148 11.39 1.00 -15.12
C PRO A 148 9.95 0.51 -14.99
N ILE A 149 8.99 1.27 -15.51
CA ILE A 149 7.55 0.98 -15.40
C ILE A 149 7.17 -0.35 -16.10
N LYS A 150 7.97 -0.79 -17.09
CA LYS A 150 7.81 -2.09 -17.76
C LYS A 150 7.86 -3.29 -16.81
N HIS A 151 8.49 -3.15 -15.66
CA HIS A 151 8.51 -4.19 -14.62
C HIS A 151 7.26 -4.22 -13.77
N GLY A 152 6.38 -3.23 -13.92
CA GLY A 152 5.15 -3.03 -13.16
C GLY A 152 5.35 -2.09 -11.98
N VAL A 153 4.24 -1.58 -11.49
CA VAL A 153 4.14 -0.71 -10.31
C VAL A 153 3.64 -1.55 -9.15
N ASP A 154 4.45 -1.68 -8.11
CA ASP A 154 4.04 -2.33 -6.86
C ASP A 154 3.36 -1.30 -5.97
N PHE A 155 2.10 -1.56 -5.58
CA PHE A 155 1.34 -0.70 -4.69
C PHE A 155 0.23 -1.51 -3.99
N LEU A 156 0.07 -1.36 -2.69
CA LEU A 156 -0.94 -2.05 -1.88
C LEU A 156 -0.96 -3.58 -2.10
N HIS A 157 0.20 -4.20 -2.05
CA HIS A 157 0.37 -5.65 -2.30
C HIS A 157 -0.06 -6.13 -3.70
N CYS A 158 -0.42 -5.21 -4.60
CA CYS A 158 -0.69 -5.46 -6.00
C CYS A 158 0.50 -5.07 -6.87
N ARG A 159 0.73 -5.81 -7.94
CA ARG A 159 1.59 -5.38 -9.03
C ARG A 159 0.76 -5.05 -10.25
N TYR A 160 0.74 -3.78 -10.61
CA TYR A 160 0.06 -3.28 -11.79
C TYR A 160 1.00 -3.33 -12.99
N LYS A 161 0.55 -3.88 -14.09
CA LYS A 161 1.30 -3.95 -15.34
C LYS A 161 0.43 -3.45 -16.49
N PHE A 162 1.09 -2.85 -17.49
CA PHE A 162 0.44 -2.50 -18.75
C PHE A 162 0.38 -3.72 -19.67
N GLY A 163 -0.82 -4.10 -20.09
CA GLY A 163 -1.02 -5.08 -21.16
C GLY A 163 -0.73 -4.48 -22.54
N ARG A 164 -0.66 -5.33 -23.57
CA ARG A 164 -0.38 -4.89 -24.96
C ARG A 164 -1.40 -3.87 -25.48
N THR A 165 -2.64 -3.94 -25.02
CA THR A 165 -3.73 -3.03 -25.42
C THR A 165 -3.90 -1.83 -24.49
N GLY A 166 -2.96 -1.60 -23.56
CA GLY A 166 -3.08 -0.57 -22.53
C GLY A 166 -3.99 -0.93 -21.34
N LYS A 167 -4.57 -2.12 -21.34
CA LYS A 167 -5.33 -2.62 -20.19
C LYS A 167 -4.41 -2.74 -18.99
N ILE A 168 -4.83 -2.21 -17.84
CA ILE A 168 -4.12 -2.40 -16.60
C ILE A 168 -4.40 -3.82 -16.07
N ILE A 169 -3.32 -4.59 -15.89
CA ILE A 169 -3.37 -5.94 -15.34
C ILE A 169 -2.97 -5.88 -13.87
N LYS A 170 -3.88 -6.23 -12.98
CA LYS A 170 -3.64 -6.35 -11.54
C LYS A 170 -3.07 -7.73 -11.26
N SER A 171 -1.77 -7.85 -11.18
CA SER A 171 -1.13 -9.11 -10.79
C SER A 171 -0.77 -9.08 -9.32
N GLY A 172 -1.16 -10.12 -8.61
CA GLY A 172 -0.89 -10.26 -7.18
C GLY A 172 -1.03 -11.69 -6.74
N GLY A 173 -0.85 -11.93 -5.47
CA GLY A 173 -1.22 -13.19 -4.86
C GLY A 173 -0.31 -14.39 -5.11
N ARG A 174 0.85 -14.27 -5.79
CA ARG A 174 1.76 -15.44 -5.95
C ARG A 174 2.18 -16.00 -4.60
N GLU A 175 2.55 -15.15 -3.65
CA GLU A 175 2.90 -15.59 -2.29
C GLU A 175 1.65 -16.04 -1.52
N SER A 176 0.50 -15.40 -1.72
CA SER A 176 -0.78 -15.83 -1.17
C SER A 176 -1.15 -17.22 -1.69
N VAL A 177 -1.01 -17.48 -3.00
CA VAL A 177 -1.23 -18.81 -3.61
C VAL A 177 -0.29 -19.86 -3.03
N LYS A 178 1.01 -19.56 -2.89
CA LYS A 178 1.96 -20.50 -2.28
C LYS A 178 1.58 -20.83 -0.83
N ARG A 179 1.21 -19.81 -0.05
CA ARG A 179 0.75 -19.98 1.34
C ARG A 179 -0.53 -20.79 1.39
N GLU A 180 -1.50 -20.51 0.53
CA GLU A 180 -2.77 -21.22 0.51
C GLU A 180 -2.61 -22.68 0.13
N ARG A 181 -1.78 -23.00 -0.86
CA ARG A 181 -1.48 -24.41 -1.21
C ARG A 181 -0.85 -25.19 -0.06
N ARG A 182 0.01 -24.54 0.74
CA ARG A 182 0.56 -25.17 1.96
C ARG A 182 -0.53 -25.36 3.01
N LYS A 183 -1.43 -24.36 3.13
CA LYS A 183 -2.56 -24.38 4.07
C LYS A 183 -3.55 -25.49 3.72
N LEU A 184 -3.93 -25.64 2.45
CA LEU A 184 -4.80 -26.73 2.00
C LEU A 184 -4.24 -28.12 2.33
N LYS A 185 -2.93 -28.35 2.13
CA LYS A 185 -2.28 -29.60 2.52
C LYS A 185 -2.33 -29.85 4.04
N LYS A 186 -2.21 -28.81 4.87
CA LYS A 186 -2.38 -28.91 6.31
C LYS A 186 -3.84 -29.19 6.69
N PHE A 187 -4.78 -28.56 6.00
CA PHE A 187 -6.21 -28.81 6.22
C PHE A 187 -6.60 -30.25 5.91
N ARG A 188 -6.01 -30.88 4.88
CA ARG A 188 -6.25 -32.32 4.61
C ARG A 188 -5.84 -33.16 5.83
N LYS A 189 -4.66 -32.94 6.41
CA LYS A 189 -4.24 -33.65 7.62
C LYS A 189 -5.20 -33.44 8.79
N LYS A 190 -5.62 -32.19 9.02
CA LYS A 190 -6.57 -31.84 10.08
C LYS A 190 -7.97 -32.45 9.87
N LEU A 191 -8.39 -32.62 8.62
CA LEU A 191 -9.60 -33.33 8.28
C LEU A 191 -9.48 -34.84 8.62
N ASP A 192 -8.34 -35.46 8.26
CA ASP A 192 -8.04 -36.84 8.54
C ASP A 192 -7.93 -37.10 10.07
N GLU A 193 -7.47 -36.13 10.83
CA GLU A 193 -7.35 -36.14 12.30
C GLU A 193 -8.66 -35.76 13.02
N GLY A 194 -9.71 -35.36 12.27
CA GLY A 194 -11.01 -34.95 12.83
C GLY A 194 -11.02 -33.55 13.49
N GLU A 195 -9.94 -32.76 13.35
CA GLU A 195 -9.87 -31.41 13.91
C GLU A 195 -10.66 -30.36 13.11
N LEU A 196 -10.88 -30.59 11.81
CA LEU A 196 -11.68 -29.72 10.93
C LEU A 196 -12.67 -30.58 10.13
N ASP A 197 -13.81 -29.99 9.83
CA ASP A 197 -14.78 -30.58 8.92
C ASP A 197 -14.69 -30.00 7.50
N ARG A 198 -15.32 -30.69 6.52
CA ARG A 198 -15.31 -30.26 5.11
C ARG A 198 -15.98 -28.89 4.92
N LYS A 199 -16.99 -28.54 5.73
CA LYS A 199 -17.71 -27.26 5.65
C LYS A 199 -16.81 -26.09 6.05
N GLN A 200 -16.11 -26.21 7.18
CA GLN A 200 -15.15 -25.23 7.66
C GLN A 200 -14.04 -24.99 6.64
N ILE A 201 -13.51 -26.06 6.03
CA ILE A 201 -12.48 -25.96 4.98
C ILE A 201 -13.02 -25.23 3.75
N ALA A 202 -14.25 -25.51 3.33
CA ALA A 202 -14.89 -24.85 2.21
C ALA A 202 -15.10 -23.35 2.46
N GLU A 203 -15.52 -22.96 3.64
CA GLU A 203 -15.69 -21.56 4.06
C GLU A 203 -14.37 -20.81 4.03
N LEU A 204 -13.31 -21.37 4.62
CA LEU A 204 -11.96 -20.80 4.63
C LEU A 204 -11.41 -20.64 3.21
N TYR A 205 -11.60 -21.66 2.37
CA TYR A 205 -11.14 -21.62 0.98
C TYR A 205 -11.93 -20.61 0.14
N SER A 206 -13.25 -20.54 0.31
CA SER A 206 -14.12 -19.58 -0.38
C SER A 206 -13.75 -18.13 -0.05
N SER A 207 -13.43 -17.82 1.20
CA SER A 207 -12.94 -16.51 1.61
C SER A 207 -11.65 -16.13 0.88
N TRP A 208 -10.67 -17.03 0.87
CA TRP A 208 -9.42 -16.80 0.13
C TRP A 208 -9.66 -16.70 -1.39
N ARG A 209 -10.53 -17.51 -1.95
CA ARG A 209 -10.89 -17.49 -3.36
C ARG A 209 -11.53 -16.16 -3.77
N GLY A 210 -12.42 -15.61 -2.91
CA GLY A 210 -13.02 -14.29 -3.08
C GLY A 210 -11.96 -13.19 -3.14
N PHE A 211 -11.02 -13.20 -2.20
CA PHE A 211 -9.89 -12.27 -2.23
C PHE A 211 -9.08 -12.37 -3.53
N MET A 212 -8.82 -13.57 -4.03
CA MET A 212 -8.06 -13.79 -5.26
C MET A 212 -8.78 -13.34 -6.54
N GLN A 213 -10.11 -13.19 -6.52
CA GLN A 213 -10.87 -12.63 -7.64
C GLN A 213 -10.59 -11.15 -7.89
N TYR A 214 -10.08 -10.44 -6.87
CA TYR A 214 -9.66 -9.05 -7.00
C TYR A 214 -8.47 -8.87 -7.97
N PHE A 215 -7.71 -9.94 -8.24
CA PHE A 215 -6.55 -9.93 -9.13
C PHE A 215 -6.89 -10.58 -10.49
N ASP A 216 -6.19 -10.14 -11.54
CA ASP A 216 -6.22 -10.80 -12.86
C ASP A 216 -5.43 -12.15 -12.83
N SER A 217 -5.72 -12.98 -11.85
CA SER A 217 -4.95 -14.20 -11.54
C SER A 217 -5.70 -15.49 -11.89
N LYS A 218 -6.57 -15.46 -12.91
CA LYS A 218 -7.45 -16.59 -13.31
C LYS A 218 -6.72 -17.93 -13.43
N THR A 219 -5.52 -17.95 -14.03
CA THR A 219 -4.75 -19.20 -14.20
C THR A 219 -4.23 -19.74 -12.86
N LEU A 220 -3.81 -18.86 -11.94
CA LEU A 220 -3.34 -19.26 -10.62
C LEU A 220 -4.50 -19.79 -9.77
N LEU A 221 -5.65 -19.14 -9.88
CA LEU A 221 -6.87 -19.54 -9.20
C LEU A 221 -7.32 -20.92 -9.68
N LYS A 222 -7.47 -21.12 -11.01
CA LYS A 222 -7.82 -22.44 -11.59
C LYS A 222 -6.88 -23.58 -11.14
N LYS A 223 -5.56 -23.30 -11.06
CA LYS A 223 -4.59 -24.31 -10.58
C LYS A 223 -4.75 -24.61 -9.09
N THR A 224 -5.25 -23.68 -8.30
CA THR A 224 -5.48 -23.89 -6.86
C THR A 224 -6.85 -24.55 -6.63
N ASP A 225 -7.87 -24.18 -7.42
CA ASP A 225 -9.17 -24.87 -7.45
C ASP A 225 -8.98 -26.37 -7.77
N LYS A 226 -8.14 -26.70 -8.76
CA LYS A 226 -7.82 -28.13 -9.07
C LYS A 226 -7.18 -28.85 -7.87
N LEU A 227 -6.27 -28.19 -7.16
CA LEU A 227 -5.67 -28.77 -5.96
C LEU A 227 -6.70 -28.97 -4.85
N TYR A 228 -7.58 -27.98 -4.63
CA TYR A 228 -8.66 -28.07 -3.66
C TYR A 228 -9.60 -29.27 -3.97
N ASN A 229 -10.06 -29.37 -5.21
CA ASN A 229 -10.93 -30.46 -5.64
C ASN A 229 -10.26 -31.83 -5.42
N LYS A 230 -9.00 -31.99 -5.83
CA LYS A 230 -8.22 -33.21 -5.61
C LYS A 230 -8.10 -33.59 -4.13
N LEU A 231 -8.02 -32.62 -3.21
CA LEU A 231 -7.81 -32.89 -1.79
C LEU A 231 -9.12 -33.15 -1.02
N PHE A 232 -10.25 -32.60 -1.47
CA PHE A 232 -11.46 -32.56 -0.68
C PHE A 232 -12.75 -32.99 -1.39
N ILE A 233 -12.75 -33.15 -2.73
CA ILE A 233 -13.94 -33.48 -3.51
C ILE A 233 -13.76 -34.78 -4.29
N GLU A 234 -12.61 -34.97 -4.96
CA GLU A 234 -12.29 -36.15 -5.72
C GLU A 234 -11.76 -37.23 -4.75
N GLU A 235 -12.58 -38.21 -4.42
CA GLU A 235 -12.18 -39.47 -3.83
C GLU A 235 -12.03 -40.52 -4.90
#